data_d99033c436f590f207787efc9f8e077d
#
_entry.id   d99033c436f590f207787efc9f8e077d
#
_cell.length_a   1.000
_cell.length_b   1.000
_cell.length_c   1.000
_cell.angle_alpha   90.00
_cell.angle_beta   90.00
_cell.angle_gamma   90.00
#
_symmetry.space_group_name_H-M   'P 1'
#
loop_
_entity.id
_entity.type
_entity.pdbx_description
1 polymer ?
#
loop_
_entity_poly.entity_id
_entity_poly.type
_entity_poly.pdbx_seq_one_letter_code
_entity_poly.pdbx_strand_id
1 'polypeptide(L)'
;MPQNNQTLLEKTVADQWQTLPSGLTVLVRPMPGYSSTHVIYATKFGSIDRDFCLNGQTVHLPAGVAHFLEHKMFEDEDGDAFAKYAKTGANANAFTSFDRTCYLFTATQQLDESLDVLLGMVGHPYFTEQTIAKEQGIIGQEIKMYDDSPDWRLITGLFECLYHSHPIRSDIAGTVESIAQITPEMLYDSCRAFYAPGNMVLAAAGNTTMEQILAACERHGLTEPRTAEGVQRPLPLGGFYEVCSLPRTSDYEGVFSCFGLSLFPCWQAW
;
A
#
# COMPACT_ATOMS: atom_id res chain seq x y z
N MET A 1 20.16 -39.91 15.75
CA MET A 1 18.89 -40.14 15.05
C MET A 1 18.29 -38.81 14.75
N PRO A 2 18.27 -38.33 13.52
CA PRO A 2 17.50 -37.14 13.11
C PRO A 2 16.22 -37.61 12.41
N GLN A 3 15.17 -37.75 13.18
CA GLN A 3 13.81 -37.89 12.63
C GLN A 3 13.02 -36.70 13.15
N ASN A 4 12.48 -35.87 12.25
CA ASN A 4 11.25 -35.08 12.35
C ASN A 4 11.25 -33.66 11.74
N ASN A 5 12.13 -33.34 10.82
CA ASN A 5 11.92 -32.08 10.06
C ASN A 5 11.05 -32.25 8.81
N GLN A 6 10.75 -33.45 8.34
CA GLN A 6 9.86 -33.67 7.21
C GLN A 6 8.37 -33.64 7.55
N THR A 7 8.00 -33.89 8.81
CA THR A 7 6.59 -33.99 9.21
C THR A 7 5.90 -32.66 9.41
N LEU A 8 6.63 -31.55 9.54
CA LEU A 8 6.05 -30.20 9.64
C LEU A 8 5.66 -29.59 8.28
N LEU A 9 6.37 -29.99 7.21
CA LEU A 9 6.08 -29.50 5.86
C LEU A 9 4.88 -30.20 5.19
N GLU A 10 4.48 -31.38 5.66
CA GLU A 10 3.37 -32.16 5.10
C GLU A 10 1.97 -31.75 5.59
N LYS A 11 1.89 -30.76 6.50
CA LYS A 11 0.62 -30.20 7.01
C LYS A 11 0.25 -28.82 6.47
N THR A 12 0.86 -28.39 5.38
CA THR A 12 0.46 -27.13 4.73
C THR A 12 -0.92 -27.34 4.13
N VAL A 13 -1.93 -26.77 4.75
CA VAL A 13 -3.26 -26.63 4.13
C VAL A 13 -3.08 -25.76 2.90
N ALA A 14 -3.71 -26.14 1.79
CA ALA A 14 -3.63 -25.36 0.55
C ALA A 14 -4.07 -23.90 0.77
N ASP A 15 -3.47 -23.01 0.00
CA ASP A 15 -3.91 -21.61 -0.04
C ASP A 15 -5.40 -21.53 -0.39
N GLN A 16 -6.11 -20.73 0.36
CA GLN A 16 -7.53 -20.48 0.18
C GLN A 16 -7.73 -19.04 -0.24
N TRP A 17 -8.61 -18.80 -1.18
CA TRP A 17 -8.97 -17.44 -1.58
C TRP A 17 -10.45 -17.35 -1.93
N GLN A 18 -11.04 -16.19 -1.65
CA GLN A 18 -12.44 -15.91 -1.92
C GLN A 18 -12.61 -14.42 -2.23
N THR A 19 -13.39 -14.11 -3.27
CA THR A 19 -13.85 -12.74 -3.49
C THR A 19 -15.24 -12.60 -2.88
N LEU A 20 -15.39 -11.61 -2.00
CA LEU A 20 -16.64 -11.31 -1.31
C LEU A 20 -17.61 -10.54 -2.23
N PRO A 21 -18.92 -10.49 -1.91
CA PRO A 21 -19.88 -9.68 -2.67
C PRO A 21 -19.54 -8.20 -2.75
N SER A 22 -18.81 -7.67 -1.77
CA SER A 22 -18.25 -6.29 -1.78
C SER A 22 -17.15 -6.07 -2.82
N GLY A 23 -16.62 -7.15 -3.43
CA GLY A 23 -15.46 -7.13 -4.29
C GLY A 23 -14.11 -7.34 -3.59
N LEU A 24 -14.07 -7.36 -2.24
CA LEU A 24 -12.84 -7.63 -1.50
C LEU A 24 -12.34 -9.05 -1.78
N THR A 25 -11.08 -9.19 -2.14
CA THR A 25 -10.42 -10.49 -2.24
C THR A 25 -9.74 -10.82 -0.93
N VAL A 26 -10.10 -11.98 -0.35
CA VAL A 26 -9.51 -12.52 0.88
C VAL A 26 -8.66 -13.73 0.53
N LEU A 27 -7.41 -13.72 1.00
CA LEU A 27 -6.44 -14.81 0.83
C LEU A 27 -6.02 -15.34 2.21
N VAL A 28 -6.08 -16.64 2.42
CA VAL A 28 -5.63 -17.24 3.68
C VAL A 28 -4.74 -18.44 3.40
N ARG A 29 -3.58 -18.43 4.01
CA ARG A 29 -2.68 -19.59 4.12
C ARG A 29 -2.66 -20.07 5.56
N PRO A 30 -3.52 -21.04 5.93
CA PRO A 30 -3.45 -21.66 7.25
C PRO A 30 -2.13 -22.39 7.44
N MET A 31 -1.46 -22.15 8.54
CA MET A 31 -0.18 -22.80 8.89
C MET A 31 -0.28 -23.40 10.30
N PRO A 32 -0.92 -24.58 10.45
CA PRO A 32 -1.11 -25.22 11.74
C PRO A 32 0.23 -25.51 12.43
N GLY A 33 0.33 -25.12 13.71
CA GLY A 33 1.55 -25.31 14.50
C GLY A 33 2.50 -24.10 14.49
N TYR A 34 2.21 -23.06 13.70
CA TYR A 34 2.87 -21.76 13.84
C TYR A 34 2.29 -21.01 15.03
N SER A 35 3.13 -20.24 15.72
CA SER A 35 2.71 -19.44 16.88
C SER A 35 2.25 -18.04 16.51
N SER A 36 2.46 -17.61 15.26
CA SER A 36 2.14 -16.26 14.79
C SER A 36 1.28 -16.28 13.55
N THR A 37 0.55 -15.19 13.36
CA THR A 37 -0.19 -14.88 12.13
C THR A 37 0.25 -13.52 11.63
N HIS A 38 0.59 -13.47 10.35
CA HIS A 38 0.88 -12.24 9.62
C HIS A 38 -0.33 -11.87 8.76
N VAL A 39 -0.77 -10.62 8.86
CA VAL A 39 -1.92 -10.11 8.11
C VAL A 39 -1.52 -8.86 7.35
N ILE A 40 -1.95 -8.76 6.09
CA ILE A 40 -1.76 -7.59 5.22
C ILE A 40 -3.10 -7.18 4.65
N TYR A 41 -3.44 -5.91 4.77
CA TYR A 41 -4.57 -5.28 4.10
C TYR A 41 -4.04 -4.24 3.12
N ALA A 42 -4.16 -4.50 1.83
CA ALA A 42 -3.53 -3.74 0.77
C ALA A 42 -4.56 -3.09 -0.15
N THR A 43 -4.28 -1.86 -0.58
CA THR A 43 -5.02 -1.17 -1.65
C THR A 43 -4.14 -0.99 -2.88
N LYS A 44 -4.73 -1.04 -4.07
CA LYS A 44 -4.09 -0.65 -5.34
C LYS A 44 -4.09 0.88 -5.46
N PHE A 45 -3.34 1.52 -4.60
CA PHE A 45 -3.10 2.96 -4.58
C PHE A 45 -1.67 3.21 -4.15
N GLY A 46 -0.87 3.80 -5.00
CA GLY A 46 0.53 4.09 -4.75
C GLY A 46 0.93 5.47 -5.24
N SER A 47 2.22 5.77 -5.18
CA SER A 47 2.74 7.12 -5.50
C SER A 47 2.53 7.55 -6.96
N ILE A 48 2.26 6.60 -7.86
CA ILE A 48 1.98 6.90 -9.29
C ILE A 48 0.51 7.22 -9.58
N ASP A 49 -0.41 6.92 -8.66
CA ASP A 49 -1.84 7.12 -8.83
C ASP A 49 -2.23 8.58 -8.46
N ARG A 50 -1.72 9.56 -9.21
CA ARG A 50 -1.89 10.98 -8.92
C ARG A 50 -3.05 11.62 -9.66
N ASP A 51 -3.41 11.08 -10.82
CA ASP A 51 -4.46 11.60 -11.68
C ASP A 51 -5.56 10.56 -11.82
N PHE A 52 -6.79 10.93 -11.50
CA PHE A 52 -7.95 10.04 -11.65
C PHE A 52 -9.24 10.83 -11.82
N CYS A 53 -10.31 10.16 -12.21
CA CYS A 53 -11.65 10.74 -12.30
C CYS A 53 -12.50 10.15 -11.17
N LEU A 54 -13.09 11.01 -10.35
CA LEU A 54 -14.03 10.65 -9.29
C LEU A 54 -15.37 11.32 -9.58
N ASN A 55 -16.41 10.53 -9.79
CA ASN A 55 -17.76 11.03 -10.10
C ASN A 55 -17.81 12.02 -11.28
N GLY A 56 -16.99 11.77 -12.33
CA GLY A 56 -16.92 12.63 -13.52
C GLY A 56 -16.05 13.87 -13.36
N GLN A 57 -15.44 14.10 -12.21
CA GLN A 57 -14.49 15.19 -11.97
C GLN A 57 -13.06 14.67 -11.99
N THR A 58 -12.17 15.37 -12.67
CA THR A 58 -10.75 15.04 -12.67
C THR A 58 -10.12 15.54 -11.37
N VAL A 59 -9.44 14.65 -10.67
CA VAL A 59 -8.67 14.93 -9.46
C VAL A 59 -7.20 14.82 -9.79
N HIS A 60 -6.42 15.82 -9.37
CA HIS A 60 -4.97 15.86 -9.50
C HIS A 60 -4.36 15.94 -8.09
N LEU A 61 -3.60 14.92 -7.72
CA LEU A 61 -2.95 14.87 -6.42
C LEU A 61 -1.48 15.32 -6.51
N PRO A 62 -0.98 16.09 -5.53
CA PRO A 62 0.44 16.36 -5.42
C PRO A 62 1.25 15.07 -5.16
N ALA A 63 2.54 15.08 -5.48
CA ALA A 63 3.43 13.97 -5.13
C ALA A 63 3.47 13.76 -3.62
N GLY A 64 3.52 12.49 -3.19
CA GLY A 64 3.57 12.15 -1.77
C GLY A 64 2.24 11.84 -1.11
N VAL A 65 1.07 12.07 -1.78
CA VAL A 65 -0.25 11.86 -1.14
C VAL A 65 -0.46 10.43 -0.68
N ALA A 66 -0.05 9.42 -1.44
CA ALA A 66 -0.23 8.02 -1.05
C ALA A 66 0.55 7.69 0.24
N HIS A 67 1.79 8.12 0.33
CA HIS A 67 2.63 7.97 1.52
C HIS A 67 2.09 8.79 2.71
N PHE A 68 1.69 10.01 2.45
CA PHE A 68 1.06 10.87 3.47
C PHE A 68 -0.22 10.24 4.04
N LEU A 69 -1.05 9.65 3.17
CA LEU A 69 -2.26 8.96 3.57
C LEU A 69 -1.95 7.71 4.39
N GLU A 70 -0.88 6.99 4.06
CA GLU A 70 -0.41 5.85 4.86
C GLU A 70 -0.15 6.25 6.31
N HIS A 71 0.63 7.31 6.54
CA HIS A 71 0.90 7.84 7.87
C HIS A 71 -0.39 8.24 8.60
N LYS A 72 -1.26 8.97 7.90
CA LYS A 72 -2.51 9.48 8.48
C LYS A 72 -3.52 8.40 8.82
N MET A 73 -3.43 7.22 8.20
CA MET A 73 -4.37 6.13 8.45
C MET A 73 -4.24 5.54 9.86
N PHE A 74 -3.11 5.73 10.54
CA PHE A 74 -2.89 5.28 11.91
C PHE A 74 -3.49 6.21 12.98
N GLU A 75 -3.92 7.42 12.62
CA GLU A 75 -4.61 8.33 13.52
C GLU A 75 -6.13 8.23 13.31
N ASP A 76 -6.87 8.13 14.40
CA ASP A 76 -8.33 8.23 14.40
C ASP A 76 -8.82 9.27 15.46
N GLU A 77 -10.13 9.43 15.57
CA GLU A 77 -10.74 10.37 16.52
C GLU A 77 -10.41 10.03 17.98
N ASP A 78 -10.26 8.74 18.29
CA ASP A 78 -10.00 8.22 19.63
C ASP A 78 -8.48 8.10 19.94
N GLY A 79 -7.61 8.42 18.99
CA GLY A 79 -6.15 8.42 19.17
C GLY A 79 -5.39 7.63 18.11
N ASP A 80 -4.30 6.98 18.52
CA ASP A 80 -3.34 6.31 17.65
C ASP A 80 -3.59 4.80 17.60
N ALA A 81 -3.68 4.22 16.41
CA ALA A 81 -3.82 2.78 16.20
C ALA A 81 -2.64 1.98 16.79
N PHE A 82 -1.43 2.53 16.83
CA PHE A 82 -0.28 1.87 17.48
C PHE A 82 -0.53 1.66 18.98
N ALA A 83 -1.21 2.59 19.66
CA ALA A 83 -1.60 2.41 21.05
C ALA A 83 -2.64 1.28 21.24
N LYS A 84 -3.51 1.06 20.24
CA LYS A 84 -4.45 -0.07 20.21
C LYS A 84 -3.70 -1.39 20.00
N TYR A 85 -2.77 -1.45 19.05
CA TYR A 85 -1.92 -2.62 18.81
C TYR A 85 -1.03 -2.97 20.01
N ALA A 86 -0.52 -1.97 20.73
CA ALA A 86 0.25 -2.22 21.95
C ALA A 86 -0.55 -3.00 23.01
N LYS A 87 -1.88 -2.84 23.06
CA LYS A 87 -2.75 -3.60 23.98
C LYS A 87 -2.93 -5.06 23.53
N THR A 88 -2.92 -5.33 22.23
CA THR A 88 -3.03 -6.71 21.70
C THR A 88 -1.69 -7.43 21.67
N GLY A 89 -0.58 -6.69 21.79
CA GLY A 89 0.77 -7.22 21.65
C GLY A 89 1.17 -7.53 20.20
N ALA A 90 0.38 -7.08 19.23
CA ALA A 90 0.72 -7.20 17.82
C ALA A 90 1.75 -6.14 17.40
N ASN A 91 2.62 -6.51 16.46
CA ASN A 91 3.56 -5.59 15.83
C ASN A 91 2.99 -5.14 14.49
N ALA A 92 2.57 -3.87 14.40
CA ALA A 92 1.99 -3.28 13.22
C ALA A 92 3.02 -2.45 12.43
N ASN A 93 2.81 -2.36 11.12
CA ASN A 93 3.58 -1.56 10.20
C ASN A 93 2.74 -1.20 8.98
N ALA A 94 3.25 -0.31 8.13
CA ALA A 94 2.72 -0.04 6.81
C ALA A 94 3.86 0.31 5.84
N PHE A 95 3.57 0.30 4.55
CA PHE A 95 4.47 0.82 3.54
C PHE A 95 3.70 1.24 2.30
N THR A 96 4.20 2.27 1.64
CA THR A 96 3.75 2.73 0.34
C THR A 96 4.79 2.40 -0.73
N SER A 97 4.31 1.87 -1.85
CA SER A 97 5.11 1.63 -3.05
C SER A 97 4.60 2.49 -4.21
N PHE A 98 5.12 2.25 -5.41
CA PHE A 98 4.65 2.98 -6.60
C PHE A 98 3.20 2.68 -6.96
N ASP A 99 2.72 1.45 -6.76
CA ASP A 99 1.42 0.94 -7.23
C ASP A 99 0.47 0.47 -6.10
N ARG A 100 0.92 0.51 -4.83
CA ARG A 100 0.14 -0.01 -3.70
C ARG A 100 0.54 0.63 -2.39
N THR A 101 -0.40 0.60 -1.45
CA THR A 101 -0.16 0.85 -0.03
C THR A 101 -0.63 -0.35 0.76
N CYS A 102 0.17 -0.79 1.72
CA CYS A 102 -0.08 -1.97 2.54
C CYS A 102 -0.04 -1.61 4.01
N TYR A 103 -1.06 -2.04 4.75
CA TYR A 103 -1.15 -1.99 6.21
C TYR A 103 -1.06 -3.41 6.72
N LEU A 104 -0.22 -3.66 7.70
CA LEU A 104 0.08 -5.03 8.12
C LEU A 104 0.35 -5.13 9.62
N PHE A 105 0.15 -6.32 10.16
CA PHE A 105 0.60 -6.66 11.50
C PHE A 105 1.01 -8.12 11.60
N THR A 106 1.78 -8.42 12.64
CA THR A 106 2.07 -9.78 13.07
C THR A 106 1.61 -9.95 14.51
N ALA A 107 0.78 -10.94 14.77
CA ALA A 107 0.24 -11.25 16.09
C ALA A 107 0.56 -12.70 16.50
N THR A 108 0.85 -12.92 17.77
CA THR A 108 0.97 -14.23 18.39
C THR A 108 -0.22 -14.58 19.29
N GLN A 109 -1.03 -13.59 19.60
CA GLN A 109 -2.25 -13.67 20.42
C GLN A 109 -3.20 -12.56 20.01
N GLN A 110 -4.46 -12.62 20.47
CA GLN A 110 -5.47 -11.57 20.24
C GLN A 110 -5.57 -11.18 18.74
N LEU A 111 -5.66 -12.22 17.86
CA LEU A 111 -5.72 -12.01 16.41
C LEU A 111 -6.99 -11.24 16.02
N ASP A 112 -8.15 -11.56 16.63
CA ASP A 112 -9.41 -10.94 16.30
C ASP A 112 -9.43 -9.45 16.66
N GLU A 113 -8.91 -9.09 17.83
CA GLU A 113 -8.78 -7.69 18.26
C GLU A 113 -7.79 -6.92 17.36
N SER A 114 -6.71 -7.57 16.94
CA SER A 114 -5.75 -6.96 16.02
C SER A 114 -6.32 -6.77 14.62
N LEU A 115 -7.17 -7.70 14.15
CA LEU A 115 -7.93 -7.57 12.90
C LEU A 115 -8.92 -6.42 12.99
N ASP A 116 -9.63 -6.29 14.13
CA ASP A 116 -10.59 -5.20 14.34
C ASP A 116 -9.89 -3.83 14.34
N VAL A 117 -8.67 -3.73 14.87
CA VAL A 117 -7.86 -2.51 14.75
C VAL A 117 -7.51 -2.22 13.28
N LEU A 118 -7.01 -3.22 12.53
CA LEU A 118 -6.61 -3.06 11.13
C LEU A 118 -7.79 -2.62 10.25
N LEU A 119 -8.88 -3.37 10.31
CA LEU A 119 -10.05 -3.13 9.47
C LEU A 119 -10.78 -1.85 9.88
N GLY A 120 -10.79 -1.54 11.18
CA GLY A 120 -11.37 -0.32 11.72
C GLY A 120 -10.64 0.93 11.27
N MET A 121 -9.31 1.00 11.42
CA MET A 121 -8.53 2.18 11.04
C MET A 121 -8.60 2.47 9.54
N VAL A 122 -8.53 1.41 8.70
CA VAL A 122 -8.61 1.58 7.24
C VAL A 122 -10.04 1.90 6.78
N GLY A 123 -11.05 1.37 7.48
CA GLY A 123 -12.47 1.56 7.15
C GLY A 123 -13.05 2.91 7.58
N HIS A 124 -12.42 3.59 8.55
CA HIS A 124 -12.94 4.83 9.15
C HIS A 124 -11.85 5.90 9.24
N PRO A 125 -11.39 6.42 8.08
CA PRO A 125 -10.33 7.43 8.05
C PRO A 125 -10.79 8.74 8.72
N TYR A 126 -9.89 9.36 9.48
CA TYR A 126 -10.12 10.62 10.18
C TYR A 126 -9.01 11.62 9.91
N PHE A 127 -9.33 12.71 9.19
CA PHE A 127 -8.36 13.71 8.79
C PHE A 127 -8.84 15.11 9.16
N THR A 128 -7.97 15.90 9.79
CA THR A 128 -8.22 17.30 10.12
C THR A 128 -7.06 18.16 9.65
N GLU A 129 -7.29 19.44 9.41
CA GLU A 129 -6.23 20.39 9.05
C GLU A 129 -5.10 20.41 10.08
N GLN A 130 -5.45 20.34 11.37
CA GLN A 130 -4.47 20.35 12.44
C GLN A 130 -3.55 19.12 12.42
N THR A 131 -4.11 17.93 12.21
CA THR A 131 -3.32 16.69 12.18
C THR A 131 -2.49 16.58 10.91
N ILE A 132 -2.98 17.12 9.79
CA ILE A 132 -2.21 17.23 8.53
C ILE A 132 -1.02 18.16 8.71
N ALA A 133 -1.20 19.34 9.29
CA ALA A 133 -0.09 20.30 9.51
C ALA A 133 1.02 19.70 10.39
N LYS A 134 0.65 18.89 11.39
CA LYS A 134 1.63 18.14 12.21
C LYS A 134 2.40 17.14 11.36
N GLU A 135 1.70 16.36 10.55
CA GLU A 135 2.29 15.28 9.74
C GLU A 135 3.19 15.81 8.63
N GLN A 136 2.86 16.96 8.03
CA GLN A 136 3.73 17.65 7.07
C GLN A 136 5.12 17.93 7.65
N GLY A 137 5.20 18.26 8.95
CA GLY A 137 6.47 18.46 9.66
C GLY A 137 7.26 17.16 9.82
N ILE A 138 6.59 16.06 10.14
CA ILE A 138 7.19 14.72 10.34
C ILE A 138 7.73 14.19 9.03
N ILE A 139 6.90 14.11 8.00
CA ILE A 139 7.27 13.60 6.66
C ILE A 139 8.34 14.52 6.04
N GLY A 140 8.27 15.83 6.30
CA GLY A 140 9.32 16.75 5.83
C GLY A 140 10.71 16.46 6.41
N GLN A 141 10.82 15.88 7.60
CA GLN A 141 12.10 15.38 8.14
C GLN A 141 12.51 14.06 7.51
N GLU A 142 11.55 13.18 7.25
CA GLU A 142 11.78 11.91 6.58
C GLU A 142 12.29 12.10 5.14
N ILE A 143 11.71 13.02 4.38
CA ILE A 143 12.19 13.40 3.04
C ILE A 143 13.65 13.80 3.08
N LYS A 144 14.06 14.64 4.03
CA LYS A 144 15.46 15.04 4.19
C LYS A 144 16.37 13.85 4.50
N MET A 145 15.90 12.90 5.28
CA MET A 145 16.66 11.67 5.56
C MET A 145 16.87 10.82 4.29
N TYR A 146 15.88 10.72 3.42
CA TYR A 146 16.01 10.05 2.12
C TYR A 146 16.96 10.80 1.18
N ASP A 147 16.94 12.13 1.20
CA ASP A 147 17.87 12.95 0.41
C ASP A 147 19.34 12.69 0.78
N ASP A 148 19.62 12.31 2.02
CA ASP A 148 20.94 11.95 2.49
C ASP A 148 21.35 10.49 2.20
N SER A 149 20.44 9.66 1.64
CA SER A 149 20.68 8.26 1.31
C SER A 149 21.23 8.10 -0.12
N PRO A 150 22.50 7.69 -0.30
CA PRO A 150 23.06 7.52 -1.65
C PRO A 150 22.30 6.49 -2.50
N ASP A 151 21.87 5.38 -1.90
CA ASP A 151 21.14 4.32 -2.60
C ASP A 151 19.78 4.81 -3.09
N TRP A 152 19.06 5.57 -2.24
CA TRP A 152 17.78 6.15 -2.61
C TRP A 152 17.93 7.19 -3.73
N ARG A 153 18.92 8.07 -3.62
CA ARG A 153 19.25 9.06 -4.65
C ARG A 153 19.63 8.43 -5.98
N LEU A 154 20.32 7.29 -5.94
CA LEU A 154 20.66 6.55 -7.17
C LEU A 154 19.38 6.03 -7.86
N ILE A 155 18.46 5.42 -7.12
CA ILE A 155 17.23 4.85 -7.68
C ILE A 155 16.30 5.95 -8.21
N THR A 156 16.08 7.00 -7.45
CA THR A 156 15.21 8.12 -7.85
C THR A 156 15.80 8.88 -9.04
N GLY A 157 17.08 9.18 -9.02
CA GLY A 157 17.79 9.79 -10.15
C GLY A 157 17.75 8.93 -11.41
N LEU A 158 17.83 7.61 -11.28
CA LEU A 158 17.66 6.70 -12.42
C LEU A 158 16.27 6.82 -13.04
N PHE A 159 15.21 6.86 -12.22
CA PHE A 159 13.85 7.04 -12.74
C PHE A 159 13.64 8.41 -13.39
N GLU A 160 14.21 9.47 -12.82
CA GLU A 160 14.18 10.79 -13.42
C GLU A 160 14.83 10.83 -14.81
N CYS A 161 15.92 10.06 -14.98
CA CYS A 161 16.62 9.95 -16.27
C CYS A 161 15.87 9.05 -17.27
N LEU A 162 15.19 7.99 -16.81
CA LEU A 162 14.55 7.01 -17.69
C LEU A 162 13.18 7.48 -18.21
N TYR A 163 12.45 8.29 -17.46
CA TYR A 163 11.06 8.66 -17.78
C TYR A 163 10.91 10.17 -17.93
N HIS A 164 10.21 10.62 -18.98
CA HIS A 164 9.91 12.04 -19.19
C HIS A 164 8.67 12.51 -18.40
N SER A 165 7.59 11.77 -18.47
CA SER A 165 6.28 12.19 -17.94
C SER A 165 5.64 11.21 -16.99
N HIS A 166 6.22 10.00 -16.82
CA HIS A 166 5.64 9.01 -15.91
C HIS A 166 5.77 9.45 -14.43
N PRO A 167 4.71 9.32 -13.62
CA PRO A 167 4.73 9.72 -12.20
C PRO A 167 5.81 9.03 -11.34
N ILE A 168 6.33 7.88 -11.77
CA ILE A 168 7.43 7.16 -11.09
C ILE A 168 8.71 8.00 -10.93
N ARG A 169 8.83 9.09 -11.70
CA ARG A 169 9.93 10.06 -11.58
C ARG A 169 9.93 10.80 -10.24
N SER A 170 8.76 10.90 -9.62
CA SER A 170 8.62 11.57 -8.34
C SER A 170 8.90 10.58 -7.21
N ASP A 171 9.59 11.05 -6.18
CA ASP A 171 9.79 10.27 -4.97
C ASP A 171 8.44 9.83 -4.37
N ILE A 172 8.41 8.66 -3.74
CA ILE A 172 7.20 8.11 -3.10
C ILE A 172 6.72 9.04 -1.99
N ALA A 173 7.64 9.61 -1.22
CA ALA A 173 7.32 10.58 -0.16
C ALA A 173 6.99 11.98 -0.70
N GLY A 174 7.24 12.24 -1.99
CA GLY A 174 7.09 13.56 -2.58
C GLY A 174 8.22 14.50 -2.23
N THR A 175 7.93 15.80 -2.20
CA THR A 175 8.84 16.86 -1.74
C THR A 175 8.17 17.69 -0.64
N VAL A 176 8.96 18.46 0.12
CA VAL A 176 8.41 19.35 1.15
C VAL A 176 7.35 20.30 0.57
N GLU A 177 7.58 20.80 -0.64
CA GLU A 177 6.66 21.71 -1.34
C GLU A 177 5.40 21.01 -1.81
N SER A 178 5.50 19.74 -2.26
CA SER A 178 4.33 18.99 -2.72
C SER A 178 3.44 18.56 -1.55
N ILE A 179 4.02 18.06 -0.45
CA ILE A 179 3.25 17.64 0.72
C ILE A 179 2.60 18.83 1.45
N ALA A 180 3.17 20.03 1.34
CA ALA A 180 2.56 21.25 1.88
C ALA A 180 1.21 21.62 1.21
N GLN A 181 0.91 21.07 0.03
CA GLN A 181 -0.34 21.29 -0.69
C GLN A 181 -1.45 20.29 -0.30
N ILE A 182 -1.13 19.25 0.49
CA ILE A 182 -2.07 18.20 0.86
C ILE A 182 -3.11 18.75 1.82
N THR A 183 -4.38 18.49 1.51
CA THR A 183 -5.54 18.91 2.29
C THR A 183 -6.35 17.68 2.76
N PRO A 184 -7.18 17.81 3.81
CA PRO A 184 -8.08 16.72 4.23
C PRO A 184 -8.94 16.19 3.10
N GLU A 185 -9.46 17.08 2.23
CA GLU A 185 -10.33 16.72 1.11
C GLU A 185 -9.60 15.80 0.11
N MET A 186 -8.34 16.10 -0.23
CA MET A 186 -7.52 15.24 -1.10
C MET A 186 -7.33 13.84 -0.52
N LEU A 187 -7.15 13.71 0.80
CA LEU A 187 -7.03 12.42 1.47
C LEU A 187 -8.37 11.67 1.46
N TYR A 188 -9.48 12.35 1.73
CA TYR A 188 -10.81 11.74 1.64
C TYR A 188 -11.16 11.33 0.19
N ASP A 189 -10.81 12.14 -0.81
CA ASP A 189 -10.99 11.78 -2.22
C ASP A 189 -10.20 10.53 -2.59
N SER A 190 -8.96 10.43 -2.11
CA SER A 190 -8.12 9.24 -2.29
C SER A 190 -8.75 8.01 -1.64
N CYS A 191 -9.31 8.16 -0.42
CA CYS A 191 -10.01 7.06 0.25
C CYS A 191 -11.26 6.64 -0.54
N ARG A 192 -12.09 7.60 -0.99
CA ARG A 192 -13.27 7.31 -1.81
C ARG A 192 -12.92 6.57 -3.10
N ALA A 193 -11.81 6.97 -3.73
CA ALA A 193 -11.37 6.40 -4.99
C ALA A 193 -10.73 5.02 -4.87
N PHE A 194 -9.88 4.82 -3.87
CA PHE A 194 -8.96 3.68 -3.85
C PHE A 194 -9.15 2.70 -2.69
N TYR A 195 -9.82 3.10 -1.61
CA TYR A 195 -10.03 2.24 -0.44
C TYR A 195 -11.40 1.54 -0.45
N ALA A 196 -11.96 1.39 -1.65
CA ALA A 196 -13.15 0.56 -1.85
C ALA A 196 -12.77 -0.94 -1.81
N PRO A 197 -13.58 -1.81 -1.20
CA PRO A 197 -13.26 -3.25 -1.07
C PRO A 197 -12.86 -3.91 -2.39
N GLY A 198 -13.51 -3.57 -3.51
CA GLY A 198 -13.17 -4.12 -4.84
C GLY A 198 -11.78 -3.73 -5.38
N ASN A 199 -11.13 -2.75 -4.77
CA ASN A 199 -9.75 -2.34 -5.08
C ASN A 199 -8.74 -2.83 -4.04
N MET A 200 -9.18 -3.66 -3.08
CA MET A 200 -8.38 -4.08 -1.94
C MET A 200 -8.25 -5.60 -1.81
N VAL A 201 -7.22 -6.02 -1.10
CA VAL A 201 -6.94 -7.43 -0.80
C VAL A 201 -6.61 -7.56 0.67
N LEU A 202 -7.22 -8.54 1.35
CA LEU A 202 -6.87 -8.94 2.71
C LEU A 202 -6.17 -10.30 2.65
N ALA A 203 -4.92 -10.37 3.04
CA ALA A 203 -4.14 -11.61 3.05
C ALA A 203 -3.70 -11.95 4.48
N ALA A 204 -3.84 -13.23 4.87
CA ALA A 204 -3.41 -13.73 6.16
C ALA A 204 -2.65 -15.05 6.01
N ALA A 205 -1.51 -15.18 6.71
CA ALA A 205 -0.74 -16.41 6.76
C ALA A 205 -0.31 -16.72 8.19
N GLY A 206 -0.50 -17.94 8.64
CA GLY A 206 -0.11 -18.37 10.00
C GLY A 206 -1.16 -19.22 10.70
N ASN A 207 -1.21 -19.10 12.01
CA ASN A 207 -2.17 -19.81 12.85
C ASN A 207 -3.56 -19.15 12.80
N THR A 208 -4.23 -19.28 11.67
CA THR A 208 -5.56 -18.71 11.40
C THR A 208 -6.32 -19.60 10.42
N THR A 209 -7.61 -19.33 10.24
CA THR A 209 -8.47 -20.00 9.26
C THR A 209 -9.22 -18.97 8.41
N MET A 210 -9.75 -19.42 7.26
CA MET A 210 -10.59 -18.58 6.40
C MET A 210 -11.82 -18.06 7.15
N GLU A 211 -12.46 -18.92 7.93
CA GLU A 211 -13.67 -18.58 8.70
C GLU A 211 -13.40 -17.46 9.69
N GLN A 212 -12.23 -17.46 10.37
CA GLN A 212 -11.84 -16.42 11.32
C GLN A 212 -11.66 -15.07 10.61
N ILE A 213 -10.99 -15.06 9.47
CA ILE A 213 -10.78 -13.83 8.68
C ILE A 213 -12.11 -13.30 8.13
N LEU A 214 -12.98 -14.19 7.62
CA LEU A 214 -14.29 -13.81 7.10
C LEU A 214 -15.20 -13.23 8.20
N ALA A 215 -15.16 -13.81 9.40
CA ALA A 215 -15.91 -13.27 10.54
C ALA A 215 -15.48 -11.84 10.91
N ALA A 216 -14.19 -11.53 10.81
CA ALA A 216 -13.70 -10.15 10.98
C ALA A 216 -14.20 -9.24 9.84
N CYS A 217 -14.18 -9.69 8.59
CA CYS A 217 -14.74 -8.94 7.46
C CYS A 217 -16.23 -8.64 7.66
N GLU A 218 -17.01 -9.60 8.19
CA GLU A 218 -18.43 -9.43 8.46
C GLU A 218 -18.67 -8.37 9.56
N ARG A 219 -17.92 -8.41 10.67
CA ARG A 219 -18.01 -7.40 11.74
C ARG A 219 -17.79 -5.98 11.25
N HIS A 220 -16.94 -5.80 10.22
CA HIS A 220 -16.61 -4.51 9.62
C HIS A 220 -17.44 -4.17 8.36
N GLY A 221 -18.49 -4.95 8.05
CA GLY A 221 -19.39 -4.70 6.92
C GLY A 221 -18.70 -4.80 5.56
N LEU A 222 -17.59 -5.57 5.47
CA LEU A 222 -16.83 -5.76 4.24
C LEU A 222 -17.39 -6.90 3.35
N THR A 223 -18.44 -7.58 3.78
CA THR A 223 -19.12 -8.65 3.04
C THR A 223 -20.23 -8.12 2.13
N GLU A 224 -20.82 -6.98 2.50
CA GLU A 224 -21.95 -6.41 1.78
C GLU A 224 -21.52 -5.73 0.46
N PRO A 225 -22.33 -5.86 -0.62
CA PRO A 225 -22.06 -5.15 -1.86
C PRO A 225 -21.98 -3.65 -1.60
N ARG A 226 -20.86 -3.03 -1.94
CA ARG A 226 -20.73 -1.57 -1.96
C ARG A 226 -20.75 -1.13 -3.41
N THR A 227 -21.65 -0.19 -3.73
CA THR A 227 -21.61 0.49 -5.02
C THR A 227 -20.30 1.29 -5.05
N ALA A 228 -19.35 0.86 -5.88
CA ALA A 228 -18.17 1.66 -6.12
C ALA A 228 -18.63 3.01 -6.67
N GLU A 229 -18.30 4.10 -5.98
CA GLU A 229 -18.39 5.42 -6.58
C GLU A 229 -17.62 5.36 -7.89
N GLY A 230 -18.15 5.94 -8.97
CA GLY A 230 -17.65 5.79 -10.33
C GLY A 230 -16.22 6.30 -10.52
N VAL A 231 -15.27 5.53 -9.99
CA VAL A 231 -13.84 5.78 -10.13
C VAL A 231 -13.39 5.27 -11.48
N GLN A 232 -12.97 6.16 -12.32
CA GLN A 232 -12.24 5.83 -13.53
C GLN A 232 -10.78 6.25 -13.30
N ARG A 233 -9.90 5.24 -13.18
CA ARG A 233 -8.49 5.50 -13.40
C ARG A 233 -8.34 6.01 -14.83
N PRO A 234 -7.55 7.06 -15.08
CA PRO A 234 -7.14 7.33 -16.42
C PRO A 234 -6.54 6.03 -16.94
N LEU A 235 -7.05 5.54 -18.08
CA LEU A 235 -6.30 4.56 -18.84
C LEU A 235 -4.88 5.11 -18.90
N PRO A 236 -3.85 4.30 -18.60
CA PRO A 236 -2.48 4.74 -18.82
C PRO A 236 -2.50 5.36 -20.19
N LEU A 237 -2.27 6.68 -20.24
CA LEU A 237 -2.33 7.44 -21.49
C LEU A 237 -1.59 6.58 -22.49
N GLY A 238 -2.30 6.04 -23.49
CA GLY A 238 -1.77 5.06 -24.46
C GLY A 238 -0.73 5.68 -25.40
N GLY A 239 0.08 6.58 -24.86
CA GLY A 239 1.29 7.13 -25.35
C GLY A 239 2.41 6.43 -24.59
N PHE A 240 3.21 5.69 -25.33
CA PHE A 240 4.50 5.22 -24.92
C PHE A 240 5.12 6.20 -23.94
N TYR A 241 5.37 5.79 -22.70
CA TYR A 241 6.24 6.55 -21.82
C TYR A 241 7.55 6.69 -22.59
N GLU A 242 7.83 7.89 -23.13
CA GLU A 242 9.08 8.10 -23.83
C GLU A 242 10.19 7.91 -22.82
N VAL A 243 10.85 6.77 -22.91
CA VAL A 243 12.12 6.56 -22.24
C VAL A 243 13.07 7.61 -22.82
N CYS A 244 13.61 8.45 -21.97
CA CYS A 244 14.61 9.41 -22.39
C CYS A 244 15.72 8.68 -23.15
N SER A 245 15.88 8.96 -24.42
CA SER A 245 17.11 8.61 -25.13
C SER A 245 18.20 9.53 -24.56
N LEU A 246 18.87 9.07 -23.52
CA LEU A 246 20.09 9.75 -23.08
C LEU A 246 21.08 9.77 -24.24
N PRO A 247 21.75 10.89 -24.51
CA PRO A 247 22.85 10.90 -25.44
C PRO A 247 23.85 9.83 -24.98
N ARG A 248 24.13 8.86 -25.84
CA ARG A 248 25.12 7.81 -25.56
C ARG A 248 26.47 8.49 -25.40
N THR A 249 26.85 8.78 -24.17
CA THR A 249 28.23 9.06 -23.83
C THR A 249 28.88 7.74 -23.45
N SER A 250 30.08 7.50 -23.94
CA SER A 250 30.85 6.26 -23.80
C SER A 250 31.02 5.78 -22.36
N ASP A 251 30.70 6.61 -21.39
CA ASP A 251 30.94 6.37 -19.97
C ASP A 251 29.78 5.65 -19.27
N TYR A 252 28.60 5.48 -19.94
CA TYR A 252 27.41 4.86 -19.37
C TYR A 252 27.06 3.48 -19.95
N GLU A 253 27.81 2.96 -20.92
CA GLU A 253 27.51 1.66 -21.53
C GLU A 253 27.54 0.49 -20.53
N GLY A 254 28.30 0.60 -19.43
CA GLY A 254 28.39 -0.43 -18.38
C GLY A 254 27.16 -0.51 -17.49
N VAL A 255 26.44 0.58 -17.25
CA VAL A 255 25.30 0.63 -16.34
C VAL A 255 24.03 0.08 -17.01
N PHE A 256 23.84 0.34 -18.30
CA PHE A 256 22.69 -0.14 -19.05
C PHE A 256 22.70 -1.64 -19.35
N SER A 257 23.87 -2.27 -19.40
CA SER A 257 24.00 -3.71 -19.63
C SER A 257 23.63 -4.56 -18.38
N CYS A 258 23.73 -4.00 -17.18
CA CYS A 258 23.39 -4.71 -15.93
C CYS A 258 21.91 -4.67 -15.59
N PHE A 259 21.18 -3.68 -16.10
CA PHE A 259 19.72 -3.56 -15.93
C PHE A 259 19.05 -3.81 -17.29
N GLY A 260 19.25 -5.03 -17.83
CA GLY A 260 18.63 -5.40 -19.09
C GLY A 260 17.16 -5.03 -19.15
N LEU A 261 16.75 -4.41 -20.24
CA LEU A 261 15.38 -4.02 -20.63
C LEU A 261 14.32 -5.14 -20.55
N SER A 262 14.60 -6.25 -19.89
CA SER A 262 13.70 -7.38 -19.67
C SER A 262 12.70 -7.20 -18.52
N LEU A 263 12.67 -6.06 -17.85
CA LEU A 263 11.71 -5.79 -16.76
C LEU A 263 10.33 -5.31 -17.21
N PHE A 264 10.10 -5.11 -18.50
CA PHE A 264 8.89 -4.46 -19.01
C PHE A 264 7.80 -5.32 -19.67
N PRO A 265 7.88 -6.65 -19.80
CA PRO A 265 6.73 -7.43 -20.28
C PRO A 265 5.66 -7.69 -19.21
N CYS A 266 5.93 -7.47 -17.91
CA CYS A 266 5.02 -7.88 -16.83
C CYS A 266 3.88 -6.91 -16.54
N TRP A 267 3.87 -5.69 -17.08
CA TRP A 267 2.84 -4.69 -16.77
C TRP A 267 1.60 -4.71 -17.66
N GLN A 268 1.56 -5.57 -18.68
CA GLN A 268 0.39 -5.69 -19.58
C GLN A 268 -0.58 -6.83 -19.20
N ALA A 269 -0.35 -7.57 -18.12
CA ALA A 269 -1.11 -8.78 -17.79
C ALA A 269 -1.76 -8.77 -16.39
N TRP A 270 -2.10 -7.58 -15.84
CA TRP A 270 -2.90 -7.48 -14.63
C TRP A 270 -4.02 -6.47 -14.79
#